data_08edacc121fb73f8e450cc3a7c5cb33d
#
_entry.id   08edacc121fb73f8e450cc3a7c5cb33d
#
_cell.length_a   1.000
_cell.length_b   1.000
_cell.length_c   1.000
_cell.angle_alpha   90.00
_cell.angle_beta   90.00
_cell.angle_gamma   90.00
#
_symmetry.space_group_name_H-M   'P 1'
#
loop_
_entity.id
_entity.type
_entity.pdbx_description
1 polymer ?
#
loop_
_entity_poly.entity_id
_entity_poly.type
_entity_poly.pdbx_seq_one_letter_code
_entity_poly.pdbx_strand_id
1 'polypeptide(L)'
;LNDINEFNDKNGFYCLQPLVVKQREKNVFKKIKEEAKDLNDVYDYLKGTWEVIDGQQRLTTIFILMRCLGITDMHYTLKYETRSGSEQYLSGNLEMNEENIDYFHISSAKQVISEWLKDKDCFSIKDFKEKLFEKVNFIWYESVDEDPIKVFTRLNIGKISLTNSELIKALFLNRSNFDMNDNGHIKLRQQEIASEWDKIEYSLQNDEFWLFLH
;
A
#
# COMPACT_ATOMS: atom_id res chain seq x y z
N LEU A 1 -8.96 -2.53 -13.20
CA LEU A 1 -9.58 -1.39 -13.88
C LEU A 1 -10.77 -1.83 -14.72
N ASN A 2 -10.61 -2.85 -15.55
CA ASN A 2 -11.70 -3.35 -16.40
C ASN A 2 -12.89 -3.83 -15.59
N ASP A 3 -12.69 -4.61 -14.55
CA ASP A 3 -13.76 -5.12 -13.69
C ASP A 3 -14.60 -3.99 -13.07
N ILE A 4 -13.93 -2.91 -12.61
CA ILE A 4 -14.64 -1.72 -12.10
C ILE A 4 -15.39 -1.00 -13.23
N ASN A 5 -14.77 -0.87 -14.39
CA ASN A 5 -15.37 -0.20 -15.54
C ASN A 5 -16.61 -0.95 -16.04
N GLU A 6 -16.57 -2.27 -16.07
CA GLU A 6 -17.66 -3.15 -16.53
C GLU A 6 -18.74 -3.36 -15.47
N PHE A 7 -18.47 -2.99 -14.21
CA PHE A 7 -19.45 -3.11 -13.13
C PHE A 7 -20.69 -2.28 -13.41
N ASN A 8 -21.86 -2.91 -13.47
CA ASN A 8 -23.11 -2.29 -13.91
C ASN A 8 -24.33 -2.59 -13.00
N ASP A 9 -24.08 -2.96 -11.73
CA ASP A 9 -25.18 -3.13 -10.79
C ASP A 9 -25.61 -1.75 -10.23
N LYS A 10 -26.82 -1.33 -10.58
CA LYS A 10 -27.37 -0.02 -10.17
C LYS A 10 -27.54 0.10 -8.66
N ASN A 11 -27.86 -1.00 -7.97
CA ASN A 11 -28.12 -1.03 -6.53
C ASN A 11 -26.99 -1.65 -5.72
N GLY A 12 -25.98 -2.20 -6.37
CA GLY A 12 -24.86 -2.87 -5.76
C GLY A 12 -23.63 -1.99 -5.60
N PHE A 13 -22.60 -2.57 -5.01
CA PHE A 13 -21.27 -1.98 -4.90
C PHE A 13 -20.22 -3.01 -5.31
N TYR A 14 -19.10 -2.54 -5.82
CA TYR A 14 -17.93 -3.36 -6.13
C TYR A 14 -17.03 -3.42 -4.92
N CYS A 15 -16.90 -4.60 -4.33
CA CYS A 15 -16.10 -4.78 -3.11
C CYS A 15 -14.67 -5.18 -3.45
N LEU A 16 -13.72 -4.36 -3.10
CA LEU A 16 -12.31 -4.69 -3.12
C LEU A 16 -11.95 -5.55 -1.89
N GLN A 17 -10.83 -6.24 -1.99
CA GLN A 17 -10.32 -7.03 -0.86
C GLN A 17 -10.11 -6.17 0.39
N PRO A 18 -10.16 -6.77 1.60
CA PRO A 18 -10.05 -6.05 2.86
C PRO A 18 -8.78 -5.18 2.97
N LEU A 19 -8.94 -4.01 3.56
CA LEU A 19 -7.84 -3.23 4.12
C LEU A 19 -7.74 -3.57 5.60
N VAL A 20 -6.57 -4.01 6.02
CA VAL A 20 -6.29 -4.31 7.42
C VAL A 20 -5.43 -3.21 7.99
N VAL A 21 -5.97 -2.53 8.98
CA VAL A 21 -5.35 -1.34 9.55
C VAL A 21 -5.26 -1.42 11.06
N LYS A 22 -4.33 -0.68 11.62
CA LYS A 22 -4.19 -0.47 13.05
C LYS A 22 -4.03 1.02 13.32
N GLN A 23 -4.79 1.53 14.25
CA GLN A 23 -4.66 2.92 14.66
C GLN A 23 -3.32 3.12 15.37
N ARG A 24 -2.51 4.08 14.92
CA ARG A 24 -1.20 4.37 15.53
C ARG A 24 -1.32 5.06 16.88
N GLU A 25 -2.29 5.96 17.00
CA GLU A 25 -2.53 6.68 18.23
C GLU A 25 -3.53 5.96 19.11
N LYS A 26 -3.02 5.37 20.19
CA LYS A 26 -3.89 4.85 21.26
C LYS A 26 -4.59 6.06 21.93
N ASN A 27 -5.90 5.94 22.12
CA ASN A 27 -6.72 6.95 22.82
C ASN A 27 -7.05 8.26 22.08
N VAL A 28 -7.29 8.19 20.76
CA VAL A 28 -7.76 9.36 20.00
C VAL A 28 -8.97 10.01 20.66
N PHE A 29 -9.95 9.23 21.11
CA PHE A 29 -11.12 9.76 21.83
C PHE A 29 -10.78 10.49 23.13
N LYS A 30 -9.75 10.02 23.87
CA LYS A 30 -9.28 10.71 25.07
C LYS A 30 -8.63 12.03 24.72
N LYS A 31 -7.78 12.07 23.70
CA LYS A 31 -7.18 13.32 23.19
C LYS A 31 -8.23 14.30 22.69
N ILE A 32 -9.21 13.85 21.91
CA ILE A 32 -10.33 14.70 21.47
C ILE A 32 -11.03 15.31 22.67
N LYS A 33 -11.31 14.54 23.70
CA LYS A 33 -12.01 15.01 24.90
C LYS A 33 -11.21 16.00 25.74
N GLU A 34 -9.88 15.87 25.76
CA GLU A 34 -8.99 16.66 26.61
C GLU A 34 -8.41 17.89 25.86
N GLU A 35 -8.21 17.81 24.55
CA GLU A 35 -7.42 18.77 23.78
C GLU A 35 -8.19 19.48 22.67
N ALA A 36 -9.28 18.86 22.13
CA ALA A 36 -10.02 19.47 21.02
C ALA A 36 -10.78 20.72 21.48
N LYS A 37 -10.59 21.81 20.76
CA LYS A 37 -11.21 23.12 21.04
C LYS A 37 -12.40 23.40 20.16
N ASP A 38 -12.39 22.85 18.94
CA ASP A 38 -13.44 23.02 17.95
C ASP A 38 -13.69 21.75 17.11
N LEU A 39 -14.63 21.82 16.18
CA LEU A 39 -14.98 20.71 15.30
C LEU A 39 -13.86 20.34 14.31
N ASN A 40 -13.01 21.29 13.96
CA ASN A 40 -11.89 21.02 13.06
C ASN A 40 -10.83 20.19 13.79
N ASP A 41 -10.53 20.54 15.04
CA ASP A 41 -9.65 19.74 15.90
C ASP A 41 -10.18 18.30 16.01
N VAL A 42 -11.48 18.13 16.29
CA VAL A 42 -12.12 16.80 16.34
C VAL A 42 -11.94 16.04 15.02
N TYR A 43 -12.17 16.73 13.90
CA TYR A 43 -12.00 16.14 12.58
C TYR A 43 -10.56 15.72 12.29
N ASP A 44 -9.58 16.55 12.67
CA ASP A 44 -8.17 16.27 12.47
C ASP A 44 -7.69 15.10 13.35
N TYR A 45 -8.16 15.01 14.59
CA TYR A 45 -7.90 13.84 15.44
C TYR A 45 -8.55 12.55 14.89
N LEU A 46 -9.79 12.65 14.36
CA LEU A 46 -10.49 11.49 13.78
C LEU A 46 -9.90 11.04 12.44
N LYS A 47 -9.32 11.95 11.64
CA LYS A 47 -8.56 11.59 10.45
C LYS A 47 -7.45 10.59 10.75
N GLY A 48 -6.83 10.71 11.89
CA GLY A 48 -5.86 9.78 12.46
C GLY A 48 -4.78 9.30 11.50
N THR A 49 -3.72 8.78 12.06
CA THR A 49 -2.70 8.06 11.29
C THR A 49 -2.90 6.57 11.50
N TRP A 50 -3.04 5.85 10.39
CA TRP A 50 -3.27 4.41 10.37
C TRP A 50 -2.04 3.68 9.86
N GLU A 51 -1.66 2.61 10.55
CA GLU A 51 -0.71 1.64 10.05
C GLU A 51 -1.45 0.63 9.20
N VAL A 52 -1.07 0.48 7.94
CA VAL A 52 -1.67 -0.48 7.02
C VAL A 52 -0.93 -1.81 7.15
N ILE A 53 -1.59 -2.82 7.69
CA ILE A 53 -1.05 -4.17 7.86
C ILE A 53 -1.17 -4.97 6.57
N ASP A 54 -2.33 -4.90 5.89
CA ASP A 54 -2.56 -5.51 4.56
C ASP A 54 -3.33 -4.55 3.67
N GLY A 55 -3.04 -4.58 2.37
CA GLY A 55 -3.67 -3.73 1.36
C GLY A 55 -2.84 -2.53 0.92
N GLN A 56 -1.57 -2.46 1.30
CA GLN A 56 -0.65 -1.37 0.94
C GLN A 56 -0.58 -1.15 -0.57
N GLN A 57 -0.41 -2.23 -1.35
CA GLN A 57 -0.34 -2.16 -2.81
C GLN A 57 -1.64 -1.61 -3.41
N ARG A 58 -2.80 -2.03 -2.89
CA ARG A 58 -4.11 -1.53 -3.36
C ARG A 58 -4.27 -0.03 -3.14
N LEU A 59 -3.92 0.44 -1.94
CA LEU A 59 -3.96 1.87 -1.64
C LEU A 59 -3.00 2.67 -2.53
N THR A 60 -1.78 2.17 -2.74
CA THR A 60 -0.80 2.81 -3.63
C THR A 60 -1.32 2.88 -5.07
N THR A 61 -1.88 1.79 -5.58
CA THR A 61 -2.44 1.74 -6.95
C THR A 61 -3.61 2.71 -7.11
N ILE A 62 -4.52 2.78 -6.12
CA ILE A 62 -5.65 3.71 -6.16
C ILE A 62 -5.16 5.16 -6.07
N PHE A 63 -4.14 5.43 -5.26
CA PHE A 63 -3.53 6.75 -5.19
C PHE A 63 -2.98 7.19 -6.56
N ILE A 64 -2.24 6.30 -7.23
CA ILE A 64 -1.72 6.57 -8.60
C ILE A 64 -2.88 6.77 -9.58
N LEU A 65 -3.92 5.92 -9.51
CA LEU A 65 -5.11 6.03 -10.35
C LEU A 65 -5.81 7.38 -10.18
N MET A 66 -6.05 7.82 -8.95
CA MET A 66 -6.66 9.12 -8.67
C MET A 66 -5.83 10.26 -9.26
N ARG A 67 -4.50 10.19 -9.16
CA ARG A 67 -3.61 11.16 -9.80
C ARG A 67 -3.72 11.16 -11.32
N CYS A 68 -3.72 9.99 -11.94
CA CYS A 68 -3.89 9.86 -13.40
C CYS A 68 -5.25 10.38 -13.87
N LEU A 69 -6.28 10.28 -13.05
CA LEU A 69 -7.60 10.84 -13.29
C LEU A 69 -7.66 12.37 -13.05
N GLY A 70 -6.57 13.01 -12.64
CA GLY A 70 -6.51 14.46 -12.40
C GLY A 70 -7.24 14.90 -11.12
N ILE A 71 -7.36 14.02 -10.13
CA ILE A 71 -7.94 14.36 -8.84
C ILE A 71 -6.87 15.06 -8.01
N THR A 72 -7.14 16.29 -7.61
CA THR A 72 -6.21 17.13 -6.84
C THR A 72 -6.47 17.08 -5.34
N ASP A 73 -7.73 16.89 -4.94
CA ASP A 73 -8.11 16.73 -3.55
C ASP A 73 -8.02 15.25 -3.15
N MET A 74 -6.84 14.87 -2.68
CA MET A 74 -6.56 13.49 -2.30
C MET A 74 -7.14 13.19 -0.92
N HIS A 75 -7.95 12.16 -0.85
CA HIS A 75 -8.64 11.78 0.40
C HIS A 75 -7.70 11.17 1.45
N TYR A 76 -6.48 10.78 1.07
CA TYR A 76 -5.47 10.25 1.98
C TYR A 76 -4.06 10.51 1.47
N THR A 77 -3.09 10.41 2.36
CA THR A 77 -1.66 10.42 2.05
C THR A 77 -1.03 9.10 2.45
N LEU A 78 0.01 8.69 1.74
CA LEU A 78 0.75 7.46 2.02
C LEU A 78 2.15 7.81 2.52
N LYS A 79 2.55 7.19 3.64
CA LYS A 79 3.89 7.30 4.22
C LYS A 79 4.52 5.92 4.32
N TYR A 80 5.78 5.83 3.92
CA TYR A 80 6.55 4.58 3.97
C TYR A 80 7.71 4.75 4.95
N GLU A 81 7.63 4.11 6.12
CA GLU A 81 8.65 4.29 7.17
C GLU A 81 10.02 3.77 6.81
N THR A 82 10.07 2.67 6.06
CA THR A 82 11.32 1.98 5.71
C THR A 82 11.86 2.36 4.33
N ARG A 83 11.11 3.15 3.56
CA ARG A 83 11.40 3.48 2.16
C ARG A 83 11.37 4.99 1.98
N SER A 84 12.40 5.65 2.51
CA SER A 84 12.56 7.10 2.39
C SER A 84 12.64 7.51 0.90
N GLY A 85 11.88 8.51 0.51
CA GLY A 85 11.81 8.96 -0.88
C GLY A 85 10.62 8.41 -1.67
N SER A 86 10.06 7.24 -1.33
CA SER A 86 8.88 6.70 -2.04
C SER A 86 7.65 7.60 -1.90
N GLU A 87 7.46 8.25 -0.76
CA GLU A 87 6.41 9.24 -0.55
C GLU A 87 6.59 10.47 -1.47
N GLN A 88 7.81 10.99 -1.53
CA GLN A 88 8.13 12.14 -2.38
C GLN A 88 8.00 11.78 -3.86
N TYR A 89 8.48 10.60 -4.26
CA TYR A 89 8.35 10.12 -5.61
C TYR A 89 6.87 9.90 -5.98
N LEU A 90 6.09 9.28 -5.11
CA LEU A 90 4.66 9.05 -5.32
C LEU A 90 3.87 10.38 -5.45
N SER A 91 4.29 11.41 -4.73
CA SER A 91 3.71 12.75 -4.81
C SER A 91 4.27 13.60 -5.96
N GLY A 92 5.41 13.21 -6.53
CA GLY A 92 6.13 13.89 -7.61
C GLY A 92 5.64 13.56 -9.02
N ASN A 93 6.51 13.71 -10.00
CA ASN A 93 6.14 13.56 -11.43
C ASN A 93 5.99 12.10 -11.89
N LEU A 94 6.37 11.11 -11.10
CA LEU A 94 6.30 9.67 -11.44
C LEU A 94 6.94 9.34 -12.81
N GLU A 95 8.11 9.92 -13.10
CA GLU A 95 8.87 9.57 -14.29
C GLU A 95 9.44 8.14 -14.16
N MET A 96 9.64 7.47 -15.30
CA MET A 96 10.22 6.12 -15.29
C MET A 96 11.58 6.15 -14.59
N ASN A 97 11.76 5.29 -13.61
CA ASN A 97 12.98 5.15 -12.85
C ASN A 97 13.26 3.67 -12.60
N GLU A 98 14.38 3.19 -13.09
CA GLU A 98 14.80 1.79 -12.99
C GLU A 98 15.86 1.56 -11.90
N GLU A 99 16.39 2.62 -11.30
CA GLU A 99 17.43 2.52 -10.29
C GLU A 99 16.88 2.04 -8.93
N ASN A 100 15.59 2.30 -8.68
CA ASN A 100 14.92 1.92 -7.44
C ASN A 100 13.68 1.08 -7.77
N ILE A 101 13.62 -0.11 -7.19
CA ILE A 101 12.54 -1.07 -7.44
C ILE A 101 11.14 -0.51 -7.12
N ASP A 102 11.01 0.30 -6.09
CA ASP A 102 9.73 0.92 -5.74
C ASP A 102 9.32 1.96 -6.78
N TYR A 103 10.28 2.77 -7.24
CA TYR A 103 10.05 3.78 -8.27
C TYR A 103 9.69 3.13 -9.60
N PHE A 104 10.37 2.03 -9.94
CA PHE A 104 10.03 1.23 -11.12
C PHE A 104 8.59 0.73 -11.06
N HIS A 105 8.16 0.12 -9.96
CA HIS A 105 6.79 -0.39 -9.85
C HIS A 105 5.74 0.73 -9.83
N ILE A 106 6.01 1.84 -9.17
CA ILE A 106 5.11 3.01 -9.15
C ILE A 106 4.98 3.63 -10.54
N SER A 107 6.09 3.82 -11.26
CA SER A 107 6.08 4.40 -12.61
C SER A 107 5.45 3.45 -13.63
N SER A 108 5.71 2.14 -13.53
CA SER A 108 5.07 1.13 -14.37
C SER A 108 3.56 1.10 -14.15
N ALA A 109 3.10 1.16 -12.90
CA ALA A 109 1.67 1.25 -12.59
C ALA A 109 1.04 2.51 -13.19
N LYS A 110 1.71 3.67 -13.09
CA LYS A 110 1.26 4.90 -13.76
C LYS A 110 1.16 4.73 -15.26
N GLN A 111 2.18 4.12 -15.89
CA GLN A 111 2.18 3.89 -17.33
C GLN A 111 0.98 3.05 -17.76
N VAL A 112 0.77 1.89 -17.14
CA VAL A 112 -0.36 0.99 -17.44
C VAL A 112 -1.70 1.70 -17.26
N ILE A 113 -1.87 2.46 -16.17
CA ILE A 113 -3.09 3.23 -15.93
C ILE A 113 -3.28 4.31 -17.00
N SER A 114 -2.22 5.03 -17.35
CA SER A 114 -2.27 6.09 -18.34
C SER A 114 -2.58 5.56 -19.74
N GLU A 115 -2.03 4.41 -20.12
CA GLU A 115 -2.33 3.72 -21.38
C GLU A 115 -3.79 3.28 -21.41
N TRP A 116 -4.30 2.69 -20.32
CA TRP A 116 -5.69 2.29 -20.21
C TRP A 116 -6.65 3.49 -20.33
N LEU A 117 -6.29 4.65 -19.77
CA LEU A 117 -7.10 5.87 -19.86
C LEU A 117 -7.07 6.51 -21.26
N LYS A 118 -5.98 6.38 -22.03
CA LYS A 118 -5.88 6.94 -23.39
C LYS A 118 -6.91 6.38 -24.35
N ASP A 119 -7.32 5.14 -24.16
CA ASP A 119 -8.31 4.46 -24.98
C ASP A 119 -9.76 4.82 -24.64
N LYS A 120 -9.97 5.69 -23.65
CA LYS A 120 -11.28 6.08 -23.14
C LYS A 120 -11.65 7.50 -23.58
N ASP A 121 -12.88 7.68 -23.97
CA ASP A 121 -13.44 9.02 -24.19
C ASP A 121 -13.75 9.76 -22.87
N CYS A 122 -13.98 11.06 -22.96
CA CYS A 122 -14.25 11.87 -21.76
C CYS A 122 -15.48 11.43 -20.98
N PHE A 123 -16.51 10.89 -21.65
CA PHE A 123 -17.74 10.41 -21.01
C PHE A 123 -17.47 9.13 -20.21
N SER A 124 -16.75 8.19 -20.82
CA SER A 124 -16.34 6.94 -20.16
C SER A 124 -15.46 7.20 -18.95
N ILE A 125 -14.54 8.19 -19.01
CA ILE A 125 -13.72 8.59 -17.88
C ILE A 125 -14.57 9.17 -16.75
N LYS A 126 -15.59 9.97 -17.08
CA LYS A 126 -16.49 10.54 -16.07
C LYS A 126 -17.31 9.45 -15.37
N ASP A 127 -17.92 8.54 -16.14
CA ASP A 127 -18.65 7.39 -15.62
C ASP A 127 -17.77 6.50 -14.72
N PHE A 128 -16.53 6.25 -15.16
CA PHE A 128 -15.57 5.50 -14.37
C PHE A 128 -15.23 6.19 -13.05
N LYS A 129 -15.05 7.53 -13.04
CA LYS A 129 -14.84 8.29 -11.80
C LYS A 129 -16.02 8.16 -10.85
N GLU A 130 -17.25 8.31 -11.35
CA GLU A 130 -18.46 8.15 -10.55
C GLU A 130 -18.53 6.74 -9.94
N LYS A 131 -18.27 5.70 -10.72
CA LYS A 131 -18.21 4.31 -10.24
C LYS A 131 -17.13 4.14 -9.16
N LEU A 132 -15.94 4.69 -9.39
CA LEU A 132 -14.82 4.57 -8.46
C LEU A 132 -15.14 5.16 -7.08
N PHE A 133 -15.81 6.31 -7.03
CA PHE A 133 -16.11 6.99 -5.77
C PHE A 133 -17.42 6.55 -5.11
N GLU A 134 -18.42 6.18 -5.90
CA GLU A 134 -19.74 5.87 -5.36
C GLU A 134 -20.00 4.37 -5.19
N LYS A 135 -19.33 3.54 -5.98
CA LYS A 135 -19.62 2.10 -6.05
C LYS A 135 -18.50 1.22 -5.55
N VAL A 136 -17.25 1.69 -5.52
CA VAL A 136 -16.12 0.89 -5.06
C VAL A 136 -15.93 1.04 -3.57
N ASN A 137 -16.03 -0.08 -2.85
CA ASN A 137 -15.90 -0.12 -1.40
C ASN A 137 -14.77 -1.05 -0.97
N PHE A 138 -14.20 -0.79 0.19
CA PHE A 138 -13.29 -1.68 0.89
C PHE A 138 -13.98 -2.26 2.13
N ILE A 139 -13.62 -3.48 2.49
CA ILE A 139 -13.88 -3.98 3.83
C ILE A 139 -12.81 -3.39 4.74
N TRP A 140 -13.22 -2.49 5.62
CA TRP A 140 -12.34 -1.91 6.61
C TRP A 140 -12.26 -2.85 7.82
N TYR A 141 -11.07 -3.39 8.07
CA TYR A 141 -10.82 -4.24 9.24
C TYR A 141 -9.80 -3.58 10.16
N GLU A 142 -10.25 -3.12 11.31
CA GLU A 142 -9.39 -2.56 12.34
C GLU A 142 -8.89 -3.65 13.27
N SER A 143 -7.57 -3.78 13.37
CA SER A 143 -6.92 -4.67 14.33
C SER A 143 -6.72 -3.94 15.65
N VAL A 144 -7.52 -4.29 16.66
CA VAL A 144 -7.44 -3.71 18.00
C VAL A 144 -6.67 -4.65 18.91
N ASP A 145 -5.59 -4.14 19.54
CA ASP A 145 -4.75 -4.86 20.52
C ASP A 145 -4.16 -6.20 20.08
N GLU A 146 -4.23 -6.54 18.79
CA GLU A 146 -3.60 -7.73 18.24
C GLU A 146 -2.18 -7.43 17.70
N ASP A 147 -1.32 -8.46 17.70
CA ASP A 147 -0.03 -8.41 17.05
C ASP A 147 -0.23 -8.34 15.52
N PRO A 148 0.28 -7.28 14.82
CA PRO A 148 0.13 -7.12 13.38
C PRO A 148 0.60 -8.34 12.58
N ILE A 149 1.66 -9.02 13.02
CA ILE A 149 2.22 -10.20 12.35
C ILE A 149 1.21 -11.36 12.41
N LYS A 150 0.58 -11.58 13.57
CA LYS A 150 -0.42 -12.64 13.75
C LYS A 150 -1.66 -12.37 12.90
N VAL A 151 -2.11 -11.12 12.87
CA VAL A 151 -3.26 -10.70 12.04
C VAL A 151 -2.95 -10.91 10.56
N PHE A 152 -1.79 -10.43 10.10
CA PHE A 152 -1.34 -10.62 8.73
C PHE A 152 -1.27 -12.10 8.34
N THR A 153 -0.65 -12.93 9.19
CA THR A 153 -0.53 -14.37 8.94
C THR A 153 -1.91 -15.04 8.88
N ARG A 154 -2.81 -14.74 9.82
CA ARG A 154 -4.17 -15.30 9.85
C ARG A 154 -4.99 -14.95 8.60
N LEU A 155 -4.87 -13.72 8.12
CA LEU A 155 -5.60 -13.24 6.94
C LEU A 155 -5.03 -13.77 5.62
N ASN A 156 -3.76 -14.14 5.63
CA ASN A 156 -3.11 -14.75 4.46
C ASN A 156 -3.16 -16.28 4.48
N ILE A 157 -3.68 -16.92 5.54
CA ILE A 157 -3.97 -18.36 5.53
C ILE A 157 -5.02 -18.64 4.46
N GLY A 158 -4.63 -19.39 3.43
CA GLY A 158 -5.50 -19.73 2.29
C GLY A 158 -5.40 -18.79 1.07
N LYS A 159 -4.64 -17.68 1.17
CA LYS A 159 -4.12 -16.96 0.00
C LYS A 159 -2.88 -17.67 -0.55
N ILE A 160 -2.38 -17.22 -1.68
CA ILE A 160 -1.10 -17.73 -2.22
C ILE A 160 -0.07 -17.63 -1.10
N SER A 161 0.48 -18.78 -0.70
CA SER A 161 1.53 -18.84 0.32
C SER A 161 2.71 -17.98 -0.13
N LEU A 162 3.35 -17.28 0.84
CA LEU A 162 4.62 -16.63 0.57
C LEU A 162 5.55 -17.61 -0.13
N THR A 163 6.23 -17.15 -1.17
CA THR A 163 7.26 -17.97 -1.82
C THR A 163 8.36 -18.31 -0.81
N ASN A 164 9.08 -19.39 -1.06
CA ASN A 164 10.23 -19.74 -0.21
C ASN A 164 11.22 -18.59 -0.10
N SER A 165 11.40 -17.81 -1.15
CA SER A 165 12.22 -16.60 -1.19
C SER A 165 11.75 -15.54 -0.18
N GLU A 166 10.45 -15.24 -0.18
CA GLU A 166 9.87 -14.26 0.76
C GLU A 166 9.92 -14.72 2.22
N LEU A 167 9.75 -16.03 2.46
CA LEU A 167 9.92 -16.60 3.80
C LEU A 167 11.36 -16.48 4.28
N ILE A 168 12.34 -16.77 3.43
CA ILE A 168 13.76 -16.65 3.76
C ILE A 168 14.12 -15.18 4.01
N LYS A 169 13.65 -14.26 3.15
CA LYS A 169 13.82 -12.81 3.36
C LYS A 169 13.28 -12.37 4.73
N ALA A 170 12.06 -12.79 5.07
CA ALA A 170 11.46 -12.48 6.36
C ALA A 170 12.27 -13.04 7.54
N LEU A 171 12.82 -14.25 7.40
CA LEU A 171 13.70 -14.83 8.41
C LEU A 171 14.97 -13.99 8.61
N PHE A 172 15.65 -13.57 7.53
CA PHE A 172 16.84 -12.73 7.63
C PHE A 172 16.56 -11.37 8.25
N LEU A 173 15.40 -10.79 7.97
CA LEU A 173 15.01 -9.49 8.50
C LEU A 173 14.43 -9.55 9.93
N ASN A 174 14.26 -10.75 10.49
CA ASN A 174 13.71 -10.89 11.83
C ASN A 174 14.63 -10.22 12.87
N ARG A 175 14.04 -9.34 13.68
CA ARG A 175 14.74 -8.59 14.72
C ARG A 175 15.49 -9.47 15.72
N SER A 176 15.04 -10.71 15.96
CA SER A 176 15.71 -11.66 16.85
C SER A 176 17.10 -12.11 16.37
N ASN A 177 17.43 -11.87 15.09
CA ASN A 177 18.73 -12.22 14.52
C ASN A 177 19.80 -11.13 14.74
N PHE A 178 19.42 -10.01 15.37
CA PHE A 178 20.31 -8.87 15.61
C PHE A 178 20.53 -8.69 17.11
N ASP A 179 21.75 -8.24 17.47
CA ASP A 179 22.10 -7.99 18.88
C ASP A 179 21.27 -6.82 19.43
N MET A 180 20.53 -7.08 20.50
CA MET A 180 19.52 -6.15 21.07
C MET A 180 20.13 -4.88 21.66
N ASN A 181 21.46 -4.84 21.85
CA ASN A 181 22.15 -3.71 22.47
C ASN A 181 22.41 -2.54 21.51
N ASP A 182 22.13 -2.69 20.21
CA ASP A 182 22.44 -1.69 19.19
C ASP A 182 21.24 -1.33 18.31
N ASN A 183 20.22 -0.76 18.94
CA ASN A 183 18.95 -0.40 18.27
C ASN A 183 19.10 0.56 17.07
N GLY A 184 20.17 1.38 17.02
CA GLY A 184 20.44 2.30 15.90
C GLY A 184 20.95 1.57 14.66
N HIS A 185 21.79 0.58 14.83
CA HIS A 185 22.40 -0.17 13.75
C HIS A 185 21.50 -1.31 13.23
N ILE A 186 20.57 -1.82 14.03
CA ILE A 186 19.63 -2.87 13.59
C ILE A 186 18.84 -2.43 12.38
N LYS A 187 18.25 -1.23 12.43
CA LYS A 187 17.45 -0.69 11.30
C LYS A 187 18.30 -0.53 10.03
N LEU A 188 19.51 -0.03 10.18
CA LEU A 188 20.44 0.15 9.07
C LEU A 188 20.78 -1.20 8.42
N ARG A 189 21.13 -2.20 9.23
CA ARG A 189 21.44 -3.55 8.74
C ARG A 189 20.23 -4.23 8.10
N GLN A 190 19.03 -4.06 8.66
CA GLN A 190 17.81 -4.57 8.04
C GLN A 190 17.56 -3.92 6.67
N GLN A 191 17.83 -2.61 6.54
CA GLN A 191 17.72 -1.91 5.26
C GLN A 191 18.77 -2.37 4.25
N GLU A 192 20.01 -2.58 4.68
CA GLU A 192 21.07 -3.11 3.83
C GLU A 192 20.71 -4.51 3.32
N ILE A 193 20.29 -5.42 4.20
CA ILE A 193 19.89 -6.78 3.84
C ILE A 193 18.68 -6.74 2.88
N ALA A 194 17.69 -5.92 3.15
CA ALA A 194 16.52 -5.77 2.27
C ALA A 194 16.92 -5.26 0.88
N SER A 195 17.80 -4.25 0.82
CA SER A 195 18.29 -3.69 -0.45
C SER A 195 19.11 -4.69 -1.26
N GLU A 196 19.99 -5.45 -0.61
CA GLU A 196 20.79 -6.48 -1.28
C GLU A 196 19.89 -7.64 -1.77
N TRP A 197 18.89 -8.03 -0.97
CA TRP A 197 17.91 -9.03 -1.37
C TRP A 197 17.11 -8.58 -2.60
N ASP A 198 16.62 -7.36 -2.60
CA ASP A 198 15.87 -6.79 -3.72
C ASP A 198 16.71 -6.75 -5.02
N LYS A 199 18.02 -6.47 -4.92
CA LYS A 199 18.94 -6.55 -6.06
C LYS A 199 19.09 -7.99 -6.57
N ILE A 200 19.20 -8.96 -5.65
CA ILE A 200 19.27 -10.38 -6.01
C ILE A 200 17.98 -10.81 -6.70
N GLU A 201 16.82 -10.51 -6.13
CA GLU A 201 15.53 -10.82 -6.74
C GLU A 201 15.38 -10.19 -8.13
N TYR A 202 15.78 -8.94 -8.27
CA TYR A 202 15.76 -8.25 -9.57
C TYR A 202 16.68 -8.91 -10.61
N SER A 203 17.90 -9.29 -10.21
CA SER A 203 18.86 -9.93 -11.11
C SER A 203 18.45 -11.37 -11.50
N LEU A 204 17.62 -12.01 -10.68
CA LEU A 204 17.12 -13.38 -10.88
C LEU A 204 15.71 -13.44 -11.50
N GLN A 205 15.17 -12.33 -11.98
CA GLN A 205 13.88 -12.29 -12.71
C GLN A 205 13.98 -12.94 -14.10
N ASN A 206 14.52 -14.14 -14.15
CA ASN A 206 14.52 -14.98 -15.34
C ASN A 206 13.56 -16.15 -15.09
N ASP A 207 12.52 -16.27 -15.94
CA ASP A 207 11.52 -17.33 -15.84
C ASP A 207 12.12 -18.73 -15.83
N GLU A 208 13.23 -18.94 -16.54
CA GLU A 208 13.96 -20.22 -16.56
C GLU A 208 14.60 -20.55 -15.21
N PHE A 209 15.08 -19.56 -14.47
CA PHE A 209 15.65 -19.76 -13.14
C PHE A 209 14.56 -20.10 -12.12
N TRP A 210 13.40 -19.47 -12.20
CA TRP A 210 12.27 -19.76 -11.31
C TRP A 210 11.66 -21.13 -11.58
N LEU A 211 11.62 -21.59 -12.84
CA LEU A 211 11.24 -22.95 -13.21
C LEU A 211 12.21 -24.01 -12.68
N PHE A 212 13.47 -23.65 -12.46
CA PHE A 212 14.46 -24.54 -11.85
C PHE A 212 14.30 -24.67 -10.33
N LEU A 213 13.77 -23.63 -9.65
CA LEU A 213 13.58 -23.61 -8.20
C LEU A 213 12.22 -24.18 -7.74
N HIS A 214 11.30 -24.42 -8.64
CA HIS A 214 10.00 -25.06 -8.43
C HIS A 214 9.97 -26.48 -8.96
#